data_59fa0c445ce6743eebd93c0f97eeb3b5
#
_entry.id   59fa0c445ce6743eebd93c0f97eeb3b5
#
_cell.length_a   1.000
_cell.length_b   1.000
_cell.length_c   1.000
_cell.angle_alpha   90.00
_cell.angle_beta   90.00
_cell.angle_gamma   90.00
#
_symmetry.space_group_name_H-M   'P 1'
#
loop_
_entity.id
_entity.type
_entity.pdbx_description
1 polymer ?
#
loop_
_entity_poly.entity_id
_entity_poly.type
_entity_poly.pdbx_seq_one_letter_code
_entity_poly.pdbx_strand_id
1 'polypeptide(L)'
;NKFDYAIEFDKDVEEDEALIPSMIIQPFVENAIWHGISTLNGRGMIRISFAMQTPKAIKISIEDNGVGIKQAGTYSSRGENHLHMGMAMTTKRLEIIGKRMNIPTSVIISETSPESLNPGTRVVILVPVSFGKTTL
;
A
#
# COMPACT_ATOMS: atom_id res chain seq x y z
N ASN A 1 -2.94 10.23 19.51
CA ASN A 1 -2.92 9.05 18.70
C ASN A 1 -1.58 8.77 18.14
N LYS A 2 -1.03 7.71 18.65
CA LYS A 2 0.33 7.35 18.29
C LYS A 2 0.37 6.00 17.65
N PHE A 3 1.19 5.88 16.65
CA PHE A 3 1.45 4.60 16.03
C PHE A 3 2.92 4.49 15.71
N ASP A 4 3.37 3.26 15.57
CA ASP A 4 4.70 2.95 15.13
C ASP A 4 4.68 2.61 13.65
N TYR A 5 5.80 2.80 12.98
CA TYR A 5 5.89 2.37 11.60
C TYR A 5 7.25 1.74 11.35
N ALA A 6 7.32 0.88 10.37
CA ALA A 6 8.55 0.28 9.91
C ALA A 6 8.55 0.24 8.39
N ILE A 7 9.70 0.54 7.80
CA ILE A 7 9.90 0.44 6.36
C ILE A 7 11.02 -0.54 6.13
N GLU A 8 10.75 -1.60 5.40
CA GLU A 8 11.69 -2.70 5.19
C GLU A 8 11.93 -2.92 3.71
N PHE A 9 13.19 -3.10 3.35
CA PHE A 9 13.59 -3.41 1.99
C PHE A 9 14.22 -4.78 1.97
N ASP A 10 13.75 -5.65 1.09
CA ASP A 10 14.41 -6.92 0.87
C ASP A 10 15.77 -6.65 0.25
N LYS A 11 16.71 -7.56 0.47
CA LYS A 11 18.10 -7.37 0.04
C LYS A 11 18.27 -7.29 -1.47
N ASP A 12 17.29 -7.78 -2.23
CA ASP A 12 17.32 -7.71 -3.69
C ASP A 12 16.81 -6.38 -4.24
N VAL A 13 16.37 -5.45 -3.37
CA VAL A 13 15.92 -4.13 -3.77
C VAL A 13 17.07 -3.15 -3.67
N GLU A 14 17.41 -2.52 -4.79
CA GLU A 14 18.45 -1.51 -4.82
C GLU A 14 17.81 -0.15 -4.51
N GLU A 15 17.76 0.18 -3.21
CA GLU A 15 17.05 1.36 -2.71
C GLU A 15 17.47 2.66 -3.39
N ASP A 16 18.75 2.79 -3.66
CA ASP A 16 19.29 4.03 -4.22
C ASP A 16 19.01 4.19 -5.71
N GLU A 17 18.63 3.13 -6.38
CA GLU A 17 18.47 3.14 -7.84
C GLU A 17 17.08 2.83 -8.31
N ALA A 18 16.30 2.12 -7.50
CA ALA A 18 14.95 1.73 -7.88
C ALA A 18 14.01 2.94 -7.85
N LEU A 19 13.31 3.16 -8.93
CA LEU A 19 12.35 4.25 -9.07
C LEU A 19 10.97 3.67 -9.34
N ILE A 20 9.99 4.11 -8.56
CA ILE A 20 8.60 3.74 -8.77
C ILE A 20 7.80 5.00 -9.12
N PRO A 21 6.63 4.85 -9.75
CA PRO A 21 5.79 6.01 -10.04
C PRO A 21 5.43 6.75 -8.76
N SER A 22 5.45 8.07 -8.83
CA SER A 22 5.18 8.90 -7.65
C SER A 22 3.74 8.78 -7.20
N MET A 23 3.50 8.99 -5.91
CA MET A 23 2.17 9.04 -5.32
C MET A 23 1.41 7.71 -5.33
N ILE A 24 2.11 6.60 -5.49
CA ILE A 24 1.47 5.28 -5.52
C ILE A 24 1.14 4.80 -4.10
N ILE A 25 2.05 5.01 -3.18
CA ILE A 25 1.95 4.47 -1.82
C ILE A 25 1.03 5.30 -0.94
N GLN A 26 1.07 6.62 -1.12
CA GLN A 26 0.42 7.56 -0.22
C GLN A 26 -1.06 7.28 0.06
N PRO A 27 -1.92 7.04 -0.94
CA PRO A 27 -3.33 6.80 -0.65
C PRO A 27 -3.56 5.58 0.24
N PHE A 28 -2.72 4.55 0.11
CA PHE A 28 -2.85 3.34 0.92
C PHE A 28 -2.35 3.54 2.34
N VAL A 29 -1.31 4.33 2.52
CA VAL A 29 -0.83 4.69 3.86
C VAL A 29 -1.86 5.58 4.56
N GLU A 30 -2.42 6.54 3.85
CA GLU A 30 -3.47 7.38 4.41
C GLU A 30 -4.67 6.55 4.85
N ASN A 31 -5.05 5.57 4.04
CA ASN A 31 -6.14 4.68 4.39
C ASN A 31 -5.82 3.88 5.67
N ALA A 32 -4.59 3.39 5.78
CA ALA A 32 -4.18 2.66 6.98
C ALA A 32 -4.29 3.54 8.23
N ILE A 33 -3.88 4.79 8.13
CA ILE A 33 -3.96 5.72 9.26
C ILE A 33 -5.40 6.04 9.60
N TRP A 34 -6.20 6.44 8.60
CA TRP A 34 -7.55 6.93 8.85
C TRP A 34 -8.54 5.83 9.20
N HIS A 35 -8.49 4.69 8.54
CA HIS A 35 -9.48 3.64 8.71
C HIS A 35 -8.97 2.42 9.44
N GLY A 36 -7.65 2.25 9.50
CA GLY A 36 -7.06 1.13 10.19
C GLY A 36 -6.82 1.43 11.66
N ILE A 37 -5.94 2.37 11.93
CA ILE A 37 -5.42 2.56 13.28
C ILE A 37 -5.97 3.76 14.04
N SER A 38 -6.58 4.74 13.37
CA SER A 38 -7.10 5.92 14.06
C SER A 38 -8.22 5.59 15.03
N THR A 39 -9.00 4.55 14.74
CA THR A 39 -10.09 4.10 15.59
C THR A 39 -9.69 2.93 16.47
N LEU A 40 -8.47 2.48 16.39
CA LEU A 40 -7.97 1.36 17.15
C LEU A 40 -7.82 1.75 18.62
N ASN A 41 -8.32 0.89 19.52
CA ASN A 41 -8.13 1.07 20.95
C ASN A 41 -6.82 0.40 21.34
N GLY A 42 -5.74 1.19 21.27
CA GLY A 42 -4.41 0.68 21.54
C GLY A 42 -3.39 1.31 20.58
N ARG A 43 -2.20 0.73 20.57
CA ARG A 43 -1.11 1.26 19.75
C ARG A 43 -1.17 0.67 18.34
N GLY A 44 -1.17 1.54 17.36
CA GLY A 44 -1.16 1.13 15.96
C GLY A 44 0.24 0.84 15.44
N MET A 45 0.30 0.00 14.42
CA MET A 45 1.54 -0.32 13.72
C MET A 45 1.27 -0.37 12.21
N ILE A 46 2.12 0.31 11.46
CA ILE A 46 2.10 0.24 9.99
C ILE A 46 3.45 -0.28 9.53
N ARG A 47 3.41 -1.30 8.68
CA ARG A 47 4.64 -1.85 8.10
C ARG A 47 4.55 -1.75 6.59
N ILE A 48 5.58 -1.17 5.98
CA ILE A 48 5.70 -1.06 4.54
C ILE A 48 6.93 -1.86 4.13
N SER A 49 6.75 -2.82 3.24
CA SER A 49 7.87 -3.65 2.79
C SER A 49 7.95 -3.67 1.28
N PHE A 50 9.16 -3.75 0.78
CA PHE A 50 9.48 -3.72 -0.64
C PHE A 50 10.29 -4.96 -1.00
N ALA A 51 9.89 -5.66 -2.04
CA ALA A 51 10.62 -6.83 -2.54
C ALA A 51 10.46 -6.91 -4.05
N MET A 52 11.50 -7.34 -4.74
CA MET A 52 11.40 -7.53 -6.18
C MET A 52 10.55 -8.77 -6.47
N GLN A 53 9.58 -8.63 -7.34
CA GLN A 53 8.78 -9.76 -7.81
C GLN A 53 9.39 -10.34 -9.09
N THR A 54 9.82 -9.47 -9.97
CA THR A 54 10.55 -9.78 -11.19
C THR A 54 11.63 -8.72 -11.34
N PRO A 55 12.56 -8.85 -12.29
CA PRO A 55 13.57 -7.81 -12.51
C PRO A 55 12.99 -6.44 -12.86
N LYS A 56 11.72 -6.40 -13.28
CA LYS A 56 11.09 -5.16 -13.73
C LYS A 56 9.89 -4.72 -12.88
N ALA A 57 9.55 -5.48 -11.84
CA ALA A 57 8.40 -5.18 -11.01
C ALA A 57 8.71 -5.41 -9.54
N ILE A 58 8.30 -4.44 -8.74
CA ILE A 58 8.47 -4.50 -7.28
C ILE A 58 7.13 -4.77 -6.63
N LYS A 59 7.16 -5.58 -5.58
CA LYS A 59 6.00 -5.84 -4.74
C LYS A 59 6.09 -4.96 -3.51
N ILE A 60 5.08 -4.15 -3.28
CA ILE A 60 5.00 -3.27 -2.12
C ILE A 60 3.86 -3.78 -1.25
N SER A 61 4.16 -4.06 0.01
CA SER A 61 3.15 -4.50 0.97
C SER A 61 2.98 -3.44 2.03
N ILE A 62 1.73 -3.05 2.29
CA ILE A 62 1.39 -2.07 3.31
C ILE A 62 0.44 -2.76 4.28
N GLU A 63 0.91 -2.99 5.51
CA GLU A 63 0.14 -3.70 6.51
C GLU A 63 -0.10 -2.82 7.72
N ASP A 64 -1.31 -2.90 8.29
CA ASP A 64 -1.62 -2.27 9.56
C ASP A 64 -2.27 -3.28 10.49
N ASN A 65 -2.25 -2.99 11.78
CA ASN A 65 -2.89 -3.81 12.80
C ASN A 65 -4.20 -3.19 13.27
N GLY A 66 -4.86 -2.45 12.40
CA GLY A 66 -6.07 -1.73 12.74
C GLY A 66 -7.32 -2.59 12.74
N VAL A 67 -8.46 -1.92 12.64
CA VAL A 67 -9.77 -2.57 12.81
C VAL A 67 -10.18 -3.45 11.63
N GLY A 68 -9.48 -3.37 10.51
CA GLY A 68 -9.76 -4.21 9.35
C GLY A 68 -10.80 -3.62 8.41
N ILE A 69 -11.02 -4.30 7.31
CA ILE A 69 -11.85 -3.79 6.22
C ILE A 69 -13.32 -3.66 6.61
N LYS A 70 -13.84 -4.67 7.29
CA LYS A 70 -15.27 -4.70 7.62
C LYS A 70 -15.67 -3.57 8.56
N GLN A 71 -14.87 -3.31 9.58
CA GLN A 71 -15.18 -2.25 10.52
C GLN A 71 -14.91 -0.87 9.92
N ALA A 72 -13.86 -0.73 9.12
CA ALA A 72 -13.60 0.51 8.43
C ALA A 72 -14.77 0.92 7.54
N GLY A 73 -15.40 -0.05 6.89
CA GLY A 73 -16.54 0.20 6.03
C GLY A 73 -17.80 0.68 6.75
N THR A 74 -17.85 0.57 8.09
CA THR A 74 -19.00 1.06 8.86
C THR A 74 -18.90 2.55 9.17
N TYR A 75 -17.74 3.15 8.98
CA TYR A 75 -17.53 4.56 9.24
C TYR A 75 -17.67 5.34 7.95
N SER A 76 -18.88 5.78 7.70
CA SER A 76 -19.17 6.58 6.51
C SER A 76 -18.86 8.04 6.79
N SER A 77 -17.89 8.60 6.09
CA SER A 77 -17.54 10.00 6.22
C SER A 77 -17.07 10.53 4.88
N ARG A 78 -17.01 11.86 4.77
CA ARG A 78 -16.51 12.50 3.55
C ARG A 78 -15.05 12.13 3.29
N GLY A 79 -14.27 12.01 4.37
CA GLY A 79 -12.88 11.61 4.26
C GLY A 79 -12.72 10.22 3.71
N GLU A 80 -13.61 9.30 4.10
CA GLU A 80 -13.60 7.94 3.61
C GLU A 80 -13.83 7.89 2.11
N ASN A 81 -14.84 8.58 1.62
CA ASN A 81 -15.12 8.62 0.19
C ASN A 81 -13.94 9.20 -0.60
N HIS A 82 -13.31 10.22 -0.06
CA HIS A 82 -12.16 10.83 -0.70
C HIS A 82 -10.97 9.87 -0.79
N LEU A 83 -10.73 9.11 0.28
CA LEU A 83 -9.64 8.12 0.30
C LEU A 83 -9.91 6.99 -0.67
N HIS A 84 -11.14 6.50 -0.72
CA HIS A 84 -11.51 5.44 -1.67
C HIS A 84 -11.33 5.91 -3.11
N MET A 85 -11.66 7.15 -3.38
CA MET A 85 -11.45 7.73 -4.71
C MET A 85 -9.96 7.79 -5.04
N GLY A 86 -9.13 8.20 -4.10
CA GLY A 86 -7.68 8.25 -4.29
C GLY A 86 -7.09 6.89 -4.60
N MET A 87 -7.54 5.85 -3.89
CA MET A 87 -7.08 4.50 -4.13
C MET A 87 -7.53 3.98 -5.50
N ALA A 88 -8.77 4.27 -5.89
CA ALA A 88 -9.29 3.88 -7.20
C ALA A 88 -8.52 4.56 -8.33
N MET A 89 -8.22 5.84 -8.18
CA MET A 89 -7.45 6.58 -9.18
C MET A 89 -6.03 6.04 -9.30
N THR A 90 -5.42 5.68 -8.17
CA THR A 90 -4.09 5.10 -8.16
C THR A 90 -4.07 3.75 -8.87
N THR A 91 -5.08 2.91 -8.60
CA THR A 91 -5.20 1.62 -9.27
C THR A 91 -5.30 1.80 -10.78
N LYS A 92 -6.09 2.76 -11.21
CA LYS A 92 -6.25 3.04 -12.63
C LYS A 92 -4.94 3.54 -13.27
N ARG A 93 -4.22 4.41 -12.57
CA ARG A 93 -2.91 4.87 -13.05
C ARG A 93 -1.94 3.71 -13.22
N LEU A 94 -1.94 2.79 -12.27
CA LEU A 94 -1.07 1.60 -12.35
C LEU A 94 -1.42 0.75 -13.56
N GLU A 95 -2.70 0.55 -13.84
CA GLU A 95 -3.12 -0.19 -15.03
C GLU A 95 -2.57 0.44 -16.30
N ILE A 96 -2.68 1.76 -16.39
CA ILE A 96 -2.19 2.49 -17.57
C ILE A 96 -0.67 2.35 -17.71
N ILE A 97 0.06 2.53 -16.64
CA ILE A 97 1.51 2.40 -16.65
C ILE A 97 1.92 0.97 -17.02
N GLY A 98 1.25 0.00 -16.42
CA GLY A 98 1.54 -1.41 -16.72
C GLY A 98 1.32 -1.77 -18.18
N LYS A 99 0.25 -1.26 -18.78
CA LYS A 99 -0.01 -1.50 -20.20
C LYS A 99 1.06 -0.87 -21.08
N ARG A 100 1.47 0.35 -20.75
CA ARG A 100 2.53 1.02 -21.51
C ARG A 100 3.85 0.28 -21.46
N MET A 101 4.18 -0.25 -20.29
CA MET A 101 5.46 -0.94 -20.08
C MET A 101 5.37 -2.43 -20.39
N ASN A 102 4.19 -2.93 -20.65
CA ASN A 102 3.92 -4.35 -20.83
C ASN A 102 4.36 -5.17 -19.62
N ILE A 103 4.04 -4.66 -18.43
CA ILE A 103 4.36 -5.29 -17.15
C ILE A 103 3.05 -5.42 -16.36
N PRO A 104 2.72 -6.62 -15.85
CA PRO A 104 1.51 -6.78 -15.03
C PRO A 104 1.55 -5.92 -13.78
N THR A 105 0.40 -5.32 -13.45
CA THR A 105 0.23 -4.56 -12.22
C THR A 105 -0.99 -5.10 -11.47
N SER A 106 -1.01 -4.92 -10.16
CA SER A 106 -2.16 -5.35 -9.36
C SER A 106 -2.22 -4.60 -8.04
N VAL A 107 -3.41 -4.52 -7.47
CA VAL A 107 -3.64 -4.03 -6.12
C VAL A 107 -4.58 -5.05 -5.47
N ILE A 108 -4.12 -5.70 -4.42
CA ILE A 108 -4.90 -6.71 -3.70
C ILE A 108 -5.02 -6.27 -2.25
N ILE A 109 -6.26 -6.17 -1.75
CA ILE A 109 -6.55 -5.74 -0.40
C ILE A 109 -7.17 -6.91 0.35
N SER A 110 -6.62 -7.22 1.53
CA SER A 110 -7.13 -8.32 2.36
C SER A 110 -6.94 -7.97 3.83
N GLU A 111 -7.57 -8.76 4.70
CA GLU A 111 -7.33 -8.65 6.12
C GLU A 111 -6.16 -9.53 6.53
N THR A 112 -5.32 -8.99 7.41
CA THR A 112 -4.09 -9.68 7.83
C THR A 112 -4.39 -10.88 8.72
N SER A 113 -5.34 -10.71 9.65
CA SER A 113 -5.74 -11.75 10.60
C SER A 113 -7.26 -11.76 10.72
N PRO A 114 -7.97 -12.35 9.75
CA PRO A 114 -9.44 -12.22 9.66
C PRO A 114 -10.21 -12.66 10.91
N GLU A 115 -9.64 -13.57 11.70
CA GLU A 115 -10.30 -14.09 12.89
C GLU A 115 -10.00 -13.30 14.15
N SER A 116 -9.13 -12.30 14.05
CA SER A 116 -8.78 -11.46 15.18
C SER A 116 -9.85 -10.39 15.43
N LEU A 117 -9.90 -9.89 16.67
CA LEU A 117 -10.75 -8.76 17.01
C LEU A 117 -10.39 -7.53 16.19
N ASN A 118 -9.10 -7.33 15.94
CA ASN A 118 -8.61 -6.29 15.05
C ASN A 118 -7.86 -6.98 13.92
N PRO A 119 -8.54 -7.29 12.82
CA PRO A 119 -7.95 -8.10 11.76
C PRO A 119 -6.79 -7.45 11.02
N GLY A 120 -6.73 -6.12 11.05
CA GLY A 120 -5.75 -5.40 10.26
C GLY A 120 -6.04 -5.46 8.77
N THR A 121 -5.28 -4.70 8.01
CA THR A 121 -5.42 -4.66 6.55
C THR A 121 -4.05 -4.83 5.90
N ARG A 122 -4.03 -5.59 4.83
CA ARG A 122 -2.84 -5.75 4.00
C ARG A 122 -3.19 -5.32 2.58
N VAL A 123 -2.39 -4.42 2.04
CA VAL A 123 -2.48 -4.03 0.64
C VAL A 123 -1.20 -4.47 -0.04
N VAL A 124 -1.31 -5.23 -1.11
CA VAL A 124 -0.16 -5.68 -1.90
C VAL A 124 -0.26 -5.06 -3.28
N ILE A 125 0.74 -4.28 -3.64
CA ILE A 125 0.77 -3.56 -4.90
C ILE A 125 1.93 -4.08 -5.73
N LEU A 126 1.66 -4.47 -6.97
CA LEU A 126 2.69 -4.85 -7.92
C LEU A 126 2.88 -3.70 -8.89
N VAL A 127 4.07 -3.13 -8.91
CA VAL A 127 4.38 -1.87 -9.59
C VAL A 127 5.58 -2.04 -10.51
N PRO A 128 5.52 -1.54 -11.75
CA PRO A 128 6.71 -1.48 -12.58
C PRO A 128 7.77 -0.61 -11.92
N VAL A 129 9.02 -1.02 -12.03
CA VAL A 129 10.14 -0.29 -11.46
C VAL A 129 11.14 0.03 -12.55
N SER A 130 11.72 1.22 -12.50
CA SER A 130 12.85 1.58 -13.32
C SER A 130 14.02 1.94 -12.41
N PHE A 131 15.21 2.00 -12.99
CA PHE A 131 16.39 2.25 -12.19
C PHE A 131 16.99 3.61 -12.55
N GLY A 132 17.43 4.34 -11.53
CA GLY A 132 17.83 5.72 -11.65
C GLY A 132 19.04 5.96 -12.53
N LYS A 133 19.82 4.93 -12.81
CA LYS A 133 20.94 5.04 -13.73
C LYS A 133 20.53 5.01 -15.18
N THR A 134 19.31 4.66 -15.45
CA THR A 134 18.79 4.67 -16.81
C THR A 134 18.61 6.12 -17.22
N THR A 135 19.44 6.57 -18.07
CA THR A 135 19.35 7.94 -18.57
C THR A 135 18.25 8.02 -19.60
N LEU A 136 17.43 8.97 -19.40
CA LEU A 136 16.38 9.23 -20.36
C LEU A 136 16.88 10.09 -21.50
#